data_0c74ce3a63c3a2adcd9a5019b12b306b
#
_entry.id   0c74ce3a63c3a2adcd9a5019b12b306b
#
_cell.length_a   1.000
_cell.length_b   1.000
_cell.length_c   1.000
_cell.angle_alpha   90.00
_cell.angle_beta   90.00
_cell.angle_gamma   90.00
#
_symmetry.space_group_name_H-M   'P 1'
#
loop_
_entity.id
_entity.type
_entity.pdbx_description
1 polymer ?
#
loop_
_entity_poly.entity_id
_entity_poly.type
_entity_poly.pdbx_seq_one_letter_code
_entity_poly.pdbx_strand_id
1 'polypeptide(L)'
;YYYRLTTSGTVETSTCCQNTASERTMMAKLIRDSIRTWAVDYKVDGFRFDLMGHHPKSLMVQIRKDLDALTIANSGVDGKKILLFGEGWNFGEVVDNSRFVNATQTNMAGTRVGTFDDRMRDAVRGGGPFDNDPRKQGFGSGINSAPNGASLNASKDDKLQQTDWVKAALGGSVSNLEFVTMFDWKDTAGNIGYNGNSAGYTTNPVEQIAYVDAHDNETLYDSIAYKLPATTTMANRIRYQNISLSVSLLSQGIPFTLAGSDLLRSKSLDRDSYNSGDWFNAIHWDLSTNGFGRGLPINLTGEGDSDTTIKARAIALLGRATLKPTAAEMTKSSKLYQELLKIRYSSPLFRLATGANVVKRVKYLNGGSNAKLGLIVQQILDTGKGIKDLDKKYKSVVVVYNTTNKAISYTAKSLKSATFILNPVQAKSADSVVKTAKFKKGVFTVPALTVAVFMQTK
;
A
#
# COMPACT_ATOMS: atom_id res chain seq x y z
N TYR A 1 -29.40 -22.57 -0.69
CA TYR A 1 -29.39 -21.57 -1.77
C TYR A 1 -28.36 -20.47 -1.54
N TYR A 2 -28.09 -20.14 -0.27
CA TYR A 2 -27.26 -19.00 0.10
C TYR A 2 -25.93 -19.37 0.72
N TYR A 3 -25.83 -20.52 1.35
CA TYR A 3 -24.59 -20.99 2.02
C TYR A 3 -23.90 -22.07 1.21
N ARG A 4 -22.58 -22.06 1.22
CA ARG A 4 -21.74 -23.11 0.63
C ARG A 4 -21.68 -24.29 1.57
N LEU A 5 -21.83 -25.49 1.02
CA LEU A 5 -21.86 -26.73 1.81
C LEU A 5 -20.58 -27.55 1.57
N THR A 6 -20.16 -28.21 2.61
CA THR A 6 -19.16 -29.28 2.56
C THR A 6 -19.72 -30.49 1.82
N THR A 7 -18.88 -31.47 1.55
CA THR A 7 -19.31 -32.76 0.98
C THR A 7 -20.24 -33.55 1.91
N SER A 8 -20.19 -33.31 3.23
CA SER A 8 -21.10 -33.90 4.23
C SER A 8 -22.41 -33.14 4.40
N GLY A 9 -22.64 -32.04 3.67
CA GLY A 9 -23.84 -31.22 3.73
C GLY A 9 -23.90 -30.21 4.88
N THR A 10 -22.82 -30.01 5.63
CA THR A 10 -22.68 -28.91 6.61
C THR A 10 -22.24 -27.63 5.94
N VAL A 11 -22.45 -26.47 6.59
CA VAL A 11 -22.03 -25.19 6.05
C VAL A 11 -20.52 -25.05 6.12
N GLU A 12 -19.89 -24.60 5.04
CA GLU A 12 -18.46 -24.27 5.00
C GLU A 12 -18.15 -23.06 5.89
N THR A 13 -17.06 -23.16 6.64
CA THR A 13 -16.60 -22.15 7.59
C THR A 13 -15.09 -21.94 7.53
N SER A 14 -14.47 -22.11 6.36
CA SER A 14 -13.02 -21.92 6.19
C SER A 14 -12.55 -20.48 6.36
N THR A 15 -13.51 -19.54 6.43
CA THR A 15 -13.28 -18.15 6.84
C THR A 15 -13.65 -17.98 8.31
N CYS A 16 -13.82 -16.77 8.79
CA CYS A 16 -14.30 -16.51 10.15
C CYS A 16 -15.74 -17.00 10.39
N CYS A 17 -16.53 -17.14 9.33
CA CYS A 17 -17.98 -17.24 9.42
C CYS A 17 -18.53 -18.21 8.37
N GLN A 18 -19.86 -18.29 8.22
CA GLN A 18 -20.53 -19.14 7.24
C GLN A 18 -20.30 -18.62 5.81
N ASN A 19 -19.69 -19.43 4.96
CA ASN A 19 -19.34 -19.03 3.60
C ASN A 19 -20.56 -18.99 2.68
N THR A 20 -20.69 -17.88 1.94
CA THR A 20 -21.79 -17.69 1.01
C THR A 20 -21.54 -18.43 -0.31
N ALA A 21 -22.57 -19.11 -0.84
CA ALA A 21 -22.53 -19.85 -2.10
C ALA A 21 -22.76 -18.93 -3.29
N SER A 22 -21.88 -17.95 -3.50
CA SER A 22 -22.01 -16.94 -4.55
C SER A 22 -21.85 -17.49 -5.98
N GLU A 23 -21.44 -18.73 -6.11
CA GLU A 23 -21.48 -19.52 -7.35
C GLU A 23 -22.90 -20.00 -7.70
N ARG A 24 -23.86 -19.92 -6.77
CA ARG A 24 -25.27 -20.28 -6.98
C ARG A 24 -26.10 -19.09 -7.42
N THR A 25 -27.05 -19.35 -8.30
CA THR A 25 -27.87 -18.31 -8.96
C THR A 25 -28.56 -17.37 -7.96
N MET A 26 -29.12 -17.91 -6.87
CA MET A 26 -29.87 -17.09 -5.90
C MET A 26 -28.95 -16.16 -5.11
N MET A 27 -27.81 -16.66 -4.62
CA MET A 27 -26.86 -15.81 -3.91
C MET A 27 -26.19 -14.79 -4.83
N ALA A 28 -25.81 -15.19 -6.05
CA ALA A 28 -25.30 -14.26 -7.06
C ALA A 28 -26.31 -13.16 -7.39
N LYS A 29 -27.61 -13.51 -7.51
CA LYS A 29 -28.68 -12.52 -7.74
C LYS A 29 -28.80 -11.56 -6.57
N LEU A 30 -28.82 -12.05 -5.33
CA LEU A 30 -28.91 -11.20 -4.14
C LEU A 30 -27.76 -10.18 -4.10
N ILE A 31 -26.53 -10.61 -4.35
CA ILE A 31 -25.35 -9.72 -4.38
C ILE A 31 -25.50 -8.66 -5.48
N ARG A 32 -25.86 -9.05 -6.70
CA ARG A 32 -25.99 -8.14 -7.85
C ARG A 32 -27.10 -7.12 -7.66
N ASP A 33 -28.27 -7.56 -7.16
CA ASP A 33 -29.40 -6.67 -6.90
C ASP A 33 -29.07 -5.67 -5.78
N SER A 34 -28.41 -6.13 -4.70
CA SER A 34 -27.94 -5.28 -3.62
C SER A 34 -26.98 -4.20 -4.12
N ILE A 35 -25.94 -4.59 -4.89
CA ILE A 35 -24.98 -3.64 -5.47
C ILE A 35 -25.69 -2.60 -6.35
N ARG A 36 -26.66 -3.04 -7.17
CA ARG A 36 -27.44 -2.12 -8.00
C ARG A 36 -28.22 -1.12 -7.15
N THR A 37 -28.90 -1.56 -6.11
CA THR A 37 -29.63 -0.72 -5.17
C THR A 37 -28.72 0.33 -4.53
N TRP A 38 -27.60 -0.09 -3.96
CA TRP A 38 -26.65 0.83 -3.34
C TRP A 38 -26.06 1.83 -4.33
N ALA A 39 -25.75 1.40 -5.55
CA ALA A 39 -25.24 2.28 -6.60
C ALA A 39 -26.28 3.29 -7.09
N VAL A 40 -27.53 2.84 -7.35
CA VAL A 40 -28.55 3.65 -8.00
C VAL A 40 -29.34 4.50 -7.00
N ASP A 41 -29.76 3.92 -5.87
CA ASP A 41 -30.63 4.60 -4.92
C ASP A 41 -29.81 5.41 -3.89
N TYR A 42 -28.69 4.84 -3.40
CA TYR A 42 -27.85 5.46 -2.38
C TYR A 42 -26.62 6.19 -2.95
N LYS A 43 -26.34 6.10 -4.25
CA LYS A 43 -25.28 6.85 -4.96
C LYS A 43 -23.87 6.58 -4.42
N VAL A 44 -23.57 5.38 -3.95
CA VAL A 44 -22.21 5.04 -3.48
C VAL A 44 -21.22 5.00 -4.66
N ASP A 45 -19.98 5.43 -4.43
CA ASP A 45 -18.93 5.56 -5.45
C ASP A 45 -18.08 4.29 -5.61
N GLY A 46 -18.28 3.27 -4.77
CA GLY A 46 -17.54 2.03 -4.89
C GLY A 46 -17.99 0.94 -3.91
N PHE A 47 -17.48 -0.27 -4.14
CA PHE A 47 -17.74 -1.45 -3.33
C PHE A 47 -16.45 -2.19 -3.02
N ARG A 48 -16.25 -2.49 -1.77
CA ARG A 48 -15.20 -3.39 -1.29
C ARG A 48 -15.83 -4.73 -0.92
N PHE A 49 -15.32 -5.82 -1.50
CA PHE A 49 -15.71 -7.17 -1.14
C PHE A 49 -14.79 -7.74 -0.08
N ASP A 50 -15.37 -8.10 1.03
CA ASP A 50 -14.72 -8.92 2.03
C ASP A 50 -14.43 -10.29 1.44
N LEU A 51 -13.21 -10.82 1.67
CA LEU A 51 -12.79 -12.13 1.19
C LEU A 51 -13.22 -12.41 -0.28
N MET A 52 -13.00 -11.44 -1.17
CA MET A 52 -13.39 -11.52 -2.59
C MET A 52 -12.87 -12.80 -3.27
N GLY A 53 -11.72 -13.33 -2.83
CA GLY A 53 -11.16 -14.59 -3.32
C GLY A 53 -12.07 -15.80 -3.12
N HIS A 54 -13.07 -15.73 -2.24
CA HIS A 54 -14.07 -16.77 -2.04
C HIS A 54 -15.29 -16.66 -2.99
N HIS A 55 -15.30 -15.65 -3.87
CA HIS A 55 -16.31 -15.52 -4.91
C HIS A 55 -15.79 -15.99 -6.28
N PRO A 56 -16.66 -16.48 -7.19
CA PRO A 56 -16.25 -16.73 -8.56
C PRO A 56 -15.81 -15.47 -9.29
N LYS A 57 -14.71 -15.56 -10.05
CA LYS A 57 -14.31 -14.52 -11.01
C LYS A 57 -15.44 -14.08 -11.91
N SER A 58 -16.24 -15.05 -12.41
CA SER A 58 -17.37 -14.79 -13.30
C SER A 58 -18.40 -13.86 -12.68
N LEU A 59 -18.68 -14.00 -11.37
CA LEU A 59 -19.58 -13.09 -10.65
C LEU A 59 -19.02 -11.67 -10.57
N MET A 60 -17.74 -11.50 -10.22
CA MET A 60 -17.11 -10.18 -10.15
C MET A 60 -17.10 -9.49 -11.52
N VAL A 61 -16.81 -10.22 -12.59
CA VAL A 61 -16.86 -9.71 -13.97
C VAL A 61 -18.28 -9.33 -14.35
N GLN A 62 -19.28 -10.12 -13.95
CA GLN A 62 -20.69 -9.79 -14.21
C GLN A 62 -21.14 -8.54 -13.47
N ILE A 63 -20.76 -8.39 -12.18
CA ILE A 63 -21.02 -7.17 -11.40
C ILE A 63 -20.39 -5.96 -12.09
N ARG A 64 -19.13 -6.08 -12.57
CA ARG A 64 -18.48 -4.98 -13.31
C ARG A 64 -19.25 -4.61 -14.57
N LYS A 65 -19.76 -5.59 -15.32
CA LYS A 65 -20.60 -5.35 -16.50
C LYS A 65 -21.94 -4.67 -16.13
N ASP A 66 -22.60 -5.14 -15.06
CA ASP A 66 -23.85 -4.57 -14.58
C ASP A 66 -23.67 -3.10 -14.18
N LEU A 67 -22.57 -2.79 -13.47
CA LEU A 67 -22.24 -1.42 -13.13
C LEU A 67 -21.90 -0.58 -14.37
N ASP A 68 -21.08 -1.09 -15.30
CA ASP A 68 -20.71 -0.39 -16.54
C ASP A 68 -21.93 -0.03 -17.43
N ALA A 69 -23.03 -0.77 -17.31
CA ALA A 69 -24.28 -0.49 -18.02
C ALA A 69 -25.10 0.66 -17.40
N LEU A 70 -24.78 1.09 -16.18
CA LEU A 70 -25.41 2.25 -15.54
C LEU A 70 -24.85 3.54 -16.15
N THR A 71 -25.74 4.42 -16.59
CA THR A 71 -25.38 5.73 -17.15
C THR A 71 -26.17 6.82 -16.44
N ILE A 72 -25.68 8.07 -16.54
CA ILE A 72 -26.44 9.21 -16.01
C ILE A 72 -27.87 9.25 -16.56
N ALA A 73 -28.03 8.91 -17.84
CA ALA A 73 -29.36 8.94 -18.50
C ALA A 73 -30.34 7.87 -18.00
N ASN A 74 -29.84 6.64 -17.70
CA ASN A 74 -30.74 5.53 -17.33
C ASN A 74 -30.84 5.28 -15.81
N SER A 75 -29.92 5.81 -15.01
CA SER A 75 -29.86 5.49 -13.58
C SER A 75 -29.39 6.66 -12.70
N GLY A 76 -29.04 7.79 -13.31
CA GLY A 76 -28.51 8.95 -12.58
C GLY A 76 -27.10 8.75 -12.00
N VAL A 77 -26.35 7.70 -12.44
CA VAL A 77 -24.98 7.43 -12.03
C VAL A 77 -24.11 7.05 -13.22
N ASP A 78 -22.82 7.39 -13.18
CA ASP A 78 -21.83 6.93 -14.14
C ASP A 78 -21.16 5.65 -13.60
N GLY A 79 -21.75 4.50 -13.93
CA GLY A 79 -21.31 3.21 -13.40
C GLY A 79 -19.87 2.82 -13.76
N LYS A 80 -19.31 3.40 -14.84
CA LYS A 80 -17.90 3.18 -15.22
C LYS A 80 -16.92 3.80 -14.22
N LYS A 81 -17.36 4.79 -13.43
CA LYS A 81 -16.57 5.44 -12.38
C LYS A 81 -16.74 4.78 -11.01
N ILE A 82 -17.73 3.91 -10.84
CA ILE A 82 -17.92 3.18 -9.58
C ILE A 82 -16.75 2.19 -9.41
N LEU A 83 -16.01 2.33 -8.33
CA LEU A 83 -14.88 1.47 -8.00
C LEU A 83 -15.39 0.10 -7.52
N LEU A 84 -14.74 -0.97 -7.98
CA LEU A 84 -15.01 -2.33 -7.54
C LEU A 84 -13.69 -2.99 -7.16
N PHE A 85 -13.57 -3.46 -5.92
CA PHE A 85 -12.34 -4.08 -5.41
C PHE A 85 -12.63 -4.99 -4.21
N GLY A 86 -11.64 -5.76 -3.79
CA GLY A 86 -11.75 -6.60 -2.62
C GLY A 86 -10.48 -7.35 -2.26
N GLU A 87 -10.60 -8.25 -1.32
CA GLU A 87 -9.51 -9.11 -0.86
C GLU A 87 -9.42 -10.35 -1.73
N GLY A 88 -8.43 -10.38 -2.59
CA GLY A 88 -8.20 -11.45 -3.55
C GLY A 88 -7.35 -12.60 -2.97
N TRP A 89 -7.59 -13.02 -1.72
CA TRP A 89 -6.82 -14.07 -1.04
C TRP A 89 -7.19 -15.46 -1.54
N ASN A 90 -6.20 -16.35 -1.66
CA ASN A 90 -6.35 -17.71 -2.17
C ASN A 90 -6.19 -18.72 -1.02
N PHE A 91 -7.29 -19.12 -0.39
CA PHE A 91 -7.27 -20.08 0.73
C PHE A 91 -8.63 -20.76 0.94
N GLY A 92 -8.72 -21.68 1.90
CA GLY A 92 -9.94 -22.35 2.29
C GLY A 92 -10.43 -23.36 1.26
N GLU A 93 -11.73 -23.65 1.24
CA GLU A 93 -12.35 -24.66 0.39
C GLU A 93 -12.33 -24.33 -1.11
N VAL A 94 -11.99 -23.10 -1.47
CA VAL A 94 -11.90 -22.62 -2.86
C VAL A 94 -10.46 -22.46 -3.34
N VAL A 95 -9.47 -22.80 -2.50
CA VAL A 95 -8.05 -22.65 -2.82
C VAL A 95 -7.71 -23.26 -4.18
N ASP A 96 -6.85 -22.58 -4.93
CA ASP A 96 -6.34 -23.02 -6.23
C ASP A 96 -7.44 -23.36 -7.26
N ASN A 97 -8.54 -22.60 -7.22
CA ASN A 97 -9.70 -22.79 -8.09
C ASN A 97 -10.37 -24.15 -7.92
N SER A 98 -10.32 -24.77 -6.76
CA SER A 98 -10.83 -26.12 -6.50
C SER A 98 -12.32 -26.31 -6.77
N ARG A 99 -13.13 -25.26 -6.66
CA ARG A 99 -14.59 -25.32 -6.93
C ARG A 99 -15.03 -24.50 -8.14
N PHE A 100 -14.31 -23.43 -8.46
CA PHE A 100 -14.53 -22.53 -9.61
C PHE A 100 -13.29 -21.66 -9.76
N VAL A 101 -13.15 -20.95 -10.86
CA VAL A 101 -12.11 -19.92 -10.99
C VAL A 101 -12.44 -18.79 -10.03
N ASN A 102 -11.72 -18.70 -8.93
CA ASN A 102 -11.97 -17.74 -7.86
C ASN A 102 -11.40 -16.34 -8.17
N ALA A 103 -11.97 -15.30 -7.52
CA ALA A 103 -11.60 -13.91 -7.75
C ALA A 103 -10.33 -13.51 -6.97
N THR A 104 -9.25 -14.27 -7.16
CA THR A 104 -7.93 -13.98 -6.57
C THR A 104 -7.20 -12.88 -7.33
N GLN A 105 -6.14 -12.34 -6.73
CA GLN A 105 -5.32 -11.26 -7.31
C GLN A 105 -4.92 -11.56 -8.76
N THR A 106 -4.31 -12.71 -9.01
CA THR A 106 -3.85 -13.10 -10.35
C THR A 106 -5.02 -13.34 -11.31
N ASN A 107 -6.08 -13.99 -10.85
CA ASN A 107 -7.24 -14.27 -11.68
C ASN A 107 -8.00 -12.99 -12.10
N MET A 108 -7.96 -11.95 -11.29
CA MET A 108 -8.65 -10.68 -11.57
C MET A 108 -7.90 -9.76 -12.54
N ALA A 109 -6.66 -10.09 -12.92
CA ALA A 109 -5.89 -9.31 -13.89
C ALA A 109 -6.69 -9.10 -15.22
N GLY A 110 -6.73 -7.87 -15.71
CA GLY A 110 -7.45 -7.47 -16.93
C GLY A 110 -8.95 -7.25 -16.76
N THR A 111 -9.51 -7.38 -15.56
CA THR A 111 -10.97 -7.25 -15.32
C THR A 111 -11.41 -5.86 -14.88
N ARG A 112 -10.51 -4.96 -14.54
CA ARG A 112 -10.80 -3.66 -13.90
C ARG A 112 -11.41 -3.78 -12.51
N VAL A 113 -11.29 -4.93 -11.86
CA VAL A 113 -11.63 -5.15 -10.46
C VAL A 113 -10.34 -5.15 -9.66
N GLY A 114 -10.24 -4.27 -8.67
CA GLY A 114 -9.04 -4.09 -7.86
C GLY A 114 -8.90 -5.16 -6.78
N THR A 115 -7.66 -5.45 -6.39
CA THR A 115 -7.34 -6.30 -5.24
C THR A 115 -6.32 -5.63 -4.34
N PHE A 116 -6.41 -5.86 -3.04
CA PHE A 116 -5.43 -5.37 -2.09
C PHE A 116 -4.04 -5.94 -2.39
N ASP A 117 -3.02 -5.06 -2.42
CA ASP A 117 -1.64 -5.41 -2.74
C ASP A 117 -0.82 -5.70 -1.47
N ASP A 118 -0.86 -6.94 -1.02
CA ASP A 118 -0.08 -7.43 0.13
C ASP A 118 1.45 -7.32 -0.10
N ARG A 119 1.92 -7.37 -1.37
CA ARG A 119 3.35 -7.18 -1.69
C ARG A 119 3.84 -5.82 -1.22
N MET A 120 3.03 -4.76 -1.47
CA MET A 120 3.35 -3.41 -0.98
C MET A 120 3.35 -3.36 0.54
N ARG A 121 2.29 -3.87 1.18
CA ARG A 121 2.17 -3.90 2.64
C ARG A 121 3.38 -4.56 3.27
N ASP A 122 3.71 -5.77 2.84
CA ASP A 122 4.74 -6.60 3.44
C ASP A 122 6.14 -6.07 3.16
N ALA A 123 6.41 -5.58 1.93
CA ALA A 123 7.71 -5.00 1.60
C ALA A 123 7.97 -3.68 2.35
N VAL A 124 6.94 -2.85 2.56
CA VAL A 124 7.09 -1.54 3.21
C VAL A 124 7.08 -1.67 4.73
N ARG A 125 6.10 -2.38 5.29
CA ARG A 125 5.99 -2.61 6.74
C ARG A 125 7.04 -3.59 7.25
N GLY A 126 7.31 -4.61 6.48
CA GLY A 126 8.07 -5.81 6.87
C GLY A 126 7.18 -6.85 7.53
N GLY A 127 7.52 -8.09 7.29
CA GLY A 127 6.75 -9.25 7.75
C GLY A 127 5.44 -9.44 7.00
N GLY A 128 4.54 -10.24 7.56
CA GLY A 128 3.21 -10.51 7.04
C GLY A 128 2.15 -10.37 8.14
N PRO A 129 0.86 -10.63 7.81
CA PRO A 129 -0.24 -10.44 8.76
C PRO A 129 -0.24 -11.42 9.93
N PHE A 130 0.37 -12.61 9.76
CA PHE A 130 0.37 -13.69 10.75
C PHE A 130 1.77 -13.99 11.29
N ASP A 131 2.69 -13.03 11.22
CA ASP A 131 4.04 -13.22 11.74
C ASP A 131 4.06 -13.43 13.25
N ASN A 132 4.83 -14.42 13.69
CA ASN A 132 5.09 -14.67 15.11
C ASN A 132 5.95 -13.58 15.77
N ASP A 133 6.67 -12.79 14.99
CA ASP A 133 7.45 -11.66 15.51
C ASP A 133 7.04 -10.35 14.79
N PRO A 134 6.26 -9.48 15.46
CA PRO A 134 5.80 -8.21 14.88
C PRO A 134 6.93 -7.20 14.62
N ARG A 135 8.16 -7.51 15.02
CA ARG A 135 9.33 -6.63 14.85
C ARG A 135 10.02 -6.74 13.48
N LYS A 136 9.68 -7.72 12.65
CA LYS A 136 10.27 -7.84 11.32
C LYS A 136 10.10 -6.56 10.53
N GLN A 137 11.22 -5.96 10.08
CA GLN A 137 11.25 -4.65 9.43
C GLN A 137 11.21 -4.78 7.92
N GLY A 138 10.63 -3.76 7.27
CA GLY A 138 10.60 -3.60 5.82
C GLY A 138 11.27 -2.30 5.36
N PHE A 139 11.14 -2.03 4.07
CA PHE A 139 11.74 -0.87 3.41
C PHE A 139 11.38 0.46 4.09
N GLY A 140 10.13 0.62 4.54
CA GLY A 140 9.61 1.84 5.18
C GLY A 140 9.69 1.83 6.71
N SER A 141 10.11 0.75 7.36
CA SER A 141 10.01 0.59 8.81
C SER A 141 11.34 0.34 9.53
N GLY A 142 12.47 0.65 8.87
CA GLY A 142 13.76 0.75 9.57
C GLY A 142 14.83 -0.24 9.16
N ILE A 143 14.59 -1.22 8.30
CA ILE A 143 15.57 -2.25 7.91
C ILE A 143 16.88 -1.66 7.35
N ASN A 144 16.81 -0.49 6.72
CA ASN A 144 17.96 0.18 6.09
C ASN A 144 18.59 1.28 6.95
N SER A 145 18.04 1.60 8.11
CA SER A 145 18.43 2.79 8.88
C SER A 145 18.51 2.59 10.38
N ALA A 146 17.67 1.72 10.93
CA ALA A 146 17.57 1.45 12.36
C ALA A 146 17.16 -0.02 12.60
N PRO A 147 17.99 -1.01 12.17
CA PRO A 147 17.67 -2.42 12.33
C PRO A 147 17.50 -2.77 13.82
N ASN A 148 16.45 -3.54 14.12
CA ASN A 148 16.21 -4.11 15.45
C ASN A 148 16.69 -5.56 15.52
N GLY A 149 16.57 -6.20 16.71
CA GLY A 149 17.04 -7.58 16.91
C GLY A 149 16.40 -8.64 15.99
N ALA A 150 15.20 -8.40 15.43
CA ALA A 150 14.56 -9.31 14.49
C ALA A 150 15.04 -9.13 13.03
N SER A 151 15.64 -7.98 12.71
CA SER A 151 16.10 -7.62 11.37
C SER A 151 17.59 -7.34 11.30
N LEU A 152 18.31 -7.52 12.41
CA LEU A 152 19.75 -7.22 12.49
C LEU A 152 20.57 -8.05 11.50
N ASN A 153 20.17 -9.32 11.33
CA ASN A 153 20.84 -10.28 10.46
C ASN A 153 20.20 -10.37 9.06
N ALA A 154 19.30 -9.46 8.71
CA ALA A 154 18.74 -9.41 7.36
C ALA A 154 19.86 -9.22 6.34
N SER A 155 19.96 -10.12 5.37
CA SER A 155 20.99 -10.11 4.34
C SER A 155 20.88 -8.88 3.45
N LYS A 156 21.92 -8.64 2.63
CA LYS A 156 21.86 -7.65 1.55
C LYS A 156 20.76 -8.02 0.55
N ASP A 157 20.64 -9.31 0.26
CA ASP A 157 19.68 -9.82 -0.72
C ASP A 157 18.24 -9.67 -0.25
N ASP A 158 17.93 -9.92 1.02
CA ASP A 158 16.61 -9.66 1.60
C ASP A 158 16.19 -8.18 1.42
N LYS A 159 17.13 -7.25 1.64
CA LYS A 159 16.87 -5.81 1.50
C LYS A 159 16.71 -5.38 0.04
N LEU A 160 17.45 -6.00 -0.87
CA LEU A 160 17.32 -5.76 -2.31
C LEU A 160 16.03 -6.36 -2.85
N GLN A 161 15.64 -7.56 -2.41
CA GLN A 161 14.38 -8.19 -2.78
C GLN A 161 13.18 -7.33 -2.35
N GLN A 162 13.17 -6.85 -1.12
CA GLN A 162 12.13 -5.91 -0.67
C GLN A 162 12.10 -4.63 -1.52
N THR A 163 13.28 -4.12 -1.92
CA THR A 163 13.37 -2.97 -2.82
C THR A 163 12.74 -3.26 -4.17
N ASP A 164 12.93 -4.44 -4.74
CA ASP A 164 12.34 -4.85 -6.02
C ASP A 164 10.81 -5.04 -5.90
N TRP A 165 10.31 -5.59 -4.79
CA TRP A 165 8.87 -5.63 -4.51
C TRP A 165 8.26 -4.22 -4.41
N VAL A 166 8.93 -3.28 -3.73
CA VAL A 166 8.47 -1.88 -3.67
C VAL A 166 8.47 -1.22 -5.04
N LYS A 167 9.48 -1.48 -5.90
CA LYS A 167 9.48 -0.98 -7.28
C LYS A 167 8.30 -1.51 -8.08
N ALA A 168 8.03 -2.82 -8.01
CA ALA A 168 6.86 -3.42 -8.67
C ALA A 168 5.56 -2.73 -8.21
N ALA A 169 5.39 -2.59 -6.89
CA ALA A 169 4.21 -1.98 -6.27
C ALA A 169 4.05 -0.49 -6.62
N LEU A 170 5.14 0.29 -6.66
CA LEU A 170 5.12 1.70 -7.11
C LEU A 170 4.67 1.83 -8.57
N GLY A 171 4.95 0.82 -9.39
CA GLY A 171 4.49 0.71 -10.77
C GLY A 171 3.04 0.25 -10.92
N GLY A 172 2.27 0.12 -9.83
CA GLY A 172 0.89 -0.38 -9.88
C GLY A 172 0.81 -1.90 -9.96
N SER A 173 1.87 -2.61 -9.56
CA SER A 173 2.05 -4.06 -9.68
C SER A 173 1.78 -4.59 -11.10
N VAL A 174 2.03 -3.74 -12.12
CA VAL A 174 1.84 -4.09 -13.53
C VAL A 174 2.85 -5.16 -13.93
N SER A 175 2.35 -6.35 -14.31
CA SER A 175 3.18 -7.54 -14.56
C SER A 175 4.27 -7.32 -15.61
N ASN A 176 4.00 -6.55 -16.65
CA ASN A 176 4.92 -6.28 -17.77
C ASN A 176 5.86 -5.06 -17.52
N LEU A 177 5.86 -4.47 -16.31
CA LEU A 177 6.80 -3.40 -15.98
C LEU A 177 8.21 -3.98 -15.79
N GLU A 178 9.15 -3.51 -16.61
CA GLU A 178 10.55 -3.96 -16.58
C GLU A 178 11.45 -2.99 -15.81
N PHE A 179 12.35 -3.57 -15.01
CA PHE A 179 13.45 -2.83 -14.38
C PHE A 179 14.65 -3.75 -14.08
N VAL A 180 15.81 -3.17 -13.79
CA VAL A 180 16.99 -3.92 -13.36
C VAL A 180 16.74 -4.43 -11.94
N THR A 181 16.68 -5.75 -11.77
CA THR A 181 16.45 -6.44 -10.51
C THR A 181 17.75 -6.60 -9.71
N MET A 182 17.65 -7.11 -8.49
CA MET A 182 18.79 -7.45 -7.65
C MET A 182 19.81 -8.40 -8.30
N PHE A 183 19.42 -9.08 -9.35
CA PHE A 183 20.25 -10.06 -10.08
C PHE A 183 21.05 -9.45 -11.24
N ASP A 184 21.12 -8.12 -11.38
CA ASP A 184 21.85 -7.37 -12.39
C ASP A 184 21.30 -7.46 -13.83
N TRP A 185 20.17 -8.09 -14.05
CA TRP A 185 19.50 -8.08 -15.34
C TRP A 185 18.12 -7.43 -15.27
N LYS A 186 17.64 -7.00 -16.43
CA LYS A 186 16.28 -6.53 -16.58
C LYS A 186 15.31 -7.68 -16.56
N ASP A 187 14.27 -7.55 -15.73
CA ASP A 187 13.17 -8.49 -15.71
C ASP A 187 11.85 -7.79 -15.50
N THR A 188 10.76 -8.46 -15.79
CA THR A 188 9.41 -7.94 -15.55
C THR A 188 8.98 -8.17 -14.12
N ALA A 189 8.15 -7.28 -13.58
CA ALA A 189 7.59 -7.43 -12.24
C ALA A 189 6.83 -8.77 -12.08
N GLY A 190 6.25 -9.30 -13.17
CA GLY A 190 5.58 -10.60 -13.20
C GLY A 190 6.50 -11.80 -12.96
N ASN A 191 7.80 -11.68 -13.25
CA ASN A 191 8.78 -12.75 -13.02
C ASN A 191 9.45 -12.66 -11.64
N ILE A 192 9.24 -11.57 -10.90
CA ILE A 192 9.81 -11.41 -9.57
C ILE A 192 8.95 -12.20 -8.57
N GLY A 193 9.58 -13.17 -7.89
CA GLY A 193 8.89 -14.01 -6.90
C GLY A 193 8.49 -13.25 -5.65
N TYR A 194 7.31 -13.57 -5.13
CA TYR A 194 6.78 -13.12 -3.85
C TYR A 194 5.97 -14.24 -3.19
N ASN A 195 6.50 -14.89 -2.16
CA ASN A 195 5.78 -15.93 -1.38
C ASN A 195 5.02 -16.95 -2.25
N GLY A 196 5.69 -17.52 -3.26
CA GLY A 196 5.09 -18.48 -4.20
C GLY A 196 4.21 -17.86 -5.30
N ASN A 197 4.07 -16.55 -5.33
CA ASN A 197 3.34 -15.78 -6.34
C ASN A 197 4.27 -14.79 -7.06
N SER A 198 3.73 -13.97 -7.95
CA SER A 198 4.45 -12.88 -8.62
C SER A 198 4.30 -11.55 -7.87
N ALA A 199 5.35 -10.73 -7.85
CA ALA A 199 5.28 -9.37 -7.34
C ALA A 199 4.40 -8.47 -8.23
N GLY A 200 4.50 -8.60 -9.56
CA GLY A 200 3.62 -7.95 -10.52
C GLY A 200 2.50 -8.89 -10.96
N TYR A 201 1.26 -8.51 -10.74
CA TYR A 201 0.10 -9.37 -11.02
C TYR A 201 -1.04 -8.67 -11.76
N THR A 202 -0.96 -7.35 -11.93
CA THR A 202 -2.02 -6.58 -12.61
C THR A 202 -1.73 -6.38 -14.10
N THR A 203 -2.80 -6.19 -14.88
CA THR A 203 -2.69 -5.70 -16.26
C THR A 203 -2.70 -4.18 -16.30
N ASN A 204 -3.48 -3.55 -15.44
CA ASN A 204 -3.60 -2.10 -15.33
C ASN A 204 -3.50 -1.65 -13.87
N PRO A 205 -2.95 -0.46 -13.59
CA PRO A 205 -2.75 -0.01 -12.21
C PRO A 205 -4.06 0.18 -11.42
N VAL A 206 -5.20 0.33 -12.08
CA VAL A 206 -6.53 0.40 -11.44
C VAL A 206 -6.90 -0.91 -10.71
N GLU A 207 -6.23 -2.00 -11.03
CA GLU A 207 -6.43 -3.32 -10.42
C GLU A 207 -5.60 -3.52 -9.15
N GLN A 208 -4.74 -2.56 -8.79
CA GLN A 208 -3.99 -2.54 -7.54
C GLN A 208 -4.64 -1.59 -6.53
N ILE A 209 -5.03 -2.10 -5.37
CA ILE A 209 -5.31 -1.28 -4.19
C ILE A 209 -4.02 -1.17 -3.38
N ALA A 210 -3.36 -0.02 -3.54
CA ALA A 210 -2.06 0.28 -2.95
C ALA A 210 -2.22 0.68 -1.49
N TYR A 211 -1.74 -0.13 -0.54
CA TYR A 211 -1.91 0.12 0.88
C TYR A 211 -0.70 -0.32 1.70
N VAL A 212 -0.59 0.22 2.90
CA VAL A 212 0.42 -0.16 3.89
C VAL A 212 -0.21 -0.52 5.23
N ASP A 213 -1.46 -0.11 5.47
CA ASP A 213 -2.28 -0.51 6.60
C ASP A 213 -3.76 -0.57 6.23
N ALA A 214 -4.53 -1.32 6.99
CA ALA A 214 -5.97 -1.46 6.87
C ALA A 214 -6.59 -1.60 8.28
N HIS A 215 -7.90 -1.92 8.35
CA HIS A 215 -8.57 -2.19 9.62
C HIS A 215 -8.09 -3.50 10.25
N ASP A 216 -7.72 -4.49 9.43
CA ASP A 216 -7.07 -5.72 9.89
C ASP A 216 -5.61 -5.46 10.27
N ASN A 217 -5.10 -6.26 11.18
CA ASN A 217 -3.77 -6.16 11.78
C ASN A 217 -3.52 -4.83 12.52
N GLU A 218 -2.27 -4.57 12.88
CA GLU A 218 -1.87 -3.32 13.53
C GLU A 218 -2.06 -2.13 12.58
N THR A 219 -2.38 -0.96 13.13
CA THR A 219 -2.23 0.30 12.38
C THR A 219 -0.77 0.48 11.96
N LEU A 220 -0.52 1.33 10.99
CA LEU A 220 0.86 1.65 10.59
C LEU A 220 1.67 2.20 11.77
N TYR A 221 1.05 3.03 12.62
CA TYR A 221 1.71 3.56 13.81
C TYR A 221 2.07 2.46 14.81
N ASP A 222 1.16 1.54 15.11
CA ASP A 222 1.40 0.41 16.01
C ASP A 222 2.49 -0.53 15.46
N SER A 223 2.45 -0.81 14.16
CA SER A 223 3.49 -1.55 13.48
C SER A 223 4.87 -0.88 13.63
N ILE A 224 4.95 0.44 13.41
CA ILE A 224 6.19 1.22 13.61
C ILE A 224 6.63 1.23 15.09
N ALA A 225 5.69 1.21 16.03
CA ALA A 225 6.01 1.13 17.46
C ALA A 225 6.74 -0.19 17.81
N TYR A 226 6.30 -1.32 17.27
CA TYR A 226 6.97 -2.61 17.41
C TYR A 226 8.34 -2.67 16.73
N LYS A 227 8.44 -2.10 15.53
CA LYS A 227 9.56 -2.31 14.60
C LYS A 227 10.75 -1.41 14.87
N LEU A 228 10.53 -0.16 15.27
CA LEU A 228 11.64 0.76 15.51
C LEU A 228 12.23 0.63 16.92
N PRO A 229 13.55 0.81 17.08
CA PRO A 229 14.17 0.89 18.40
C PRO A 229 13.48 1.91 19.31
N ALA A 230 13.42 1.59 20.58
CA ALA A 230 12.76 2.44 21.59
C ALA A 230 13.34 3.86 21.67
N THR A 231 14.61 4.02 21.32
CA THR A 231 15.32 5.31 21.28
C THR A 231 14.98 6.17 20.08
N THR A 232 14.19 5.65 19.13
CA THR A 232 13.76 6.43 17.95
C THR A 232 12.83 7.56 18.40
N THR A 233 13.20 8.80 18.09
CA THR A 233 12.42 9.99 18.43
C THR A 233 11.08 10.03 17.69
N MET A 234 10.06 10.72 18.25
CA MET A 234 8.76 10.89 17.60
C MET A 234 8.90 11.58 16.23
N ALA A 235 9.79 12.55 16.11
CA ALA A 235 10.08 13.22 14.84
C ALA A 235 10.54 12.22 13.75
N ASN A 236 11.36 11.23 14.09
CA ASN A 236 11.77 10.19 13.15
C ASN A 236 10.64 9.17 12.91
N ARG A 237 9.83 8.81 13.92
CA ARG A 237 8.66 7.94 13.74
C ARG A 237 7.67 8.54 12.74
N ILE A 238 7.42 9.84 12.81
CA ILE A 238 6.60 10.57 11.81
C ILE A 238 7.22 10.46 10.40
N ARG A 239 8.56 10.48 10.28
CA ARG A 239 9.23 10.31 8.98
C ARG A 239 9.03 8.91 8.42
N TYR A 240 9.17 7.86 9.25
CA TYR A 240 8.89 6.48 8.82
C TYR A 240 7.44 6.30 8.41
N GLN A 241 6.49 6.88 9.18
CA GLN A 241 5.07 6.92 8.82
C GLN A 241 4.86 7.58 7.44
N ASN A 242 5.44 8.76 7.24
CA ASN A 242 5.32 9.51 5.98
C ASN A 242 5.98 8.78 4.80
N ILE A 243 7.14 8.14 4.98
CA ILE A 243 7.78 7.31 3.95
C ILE A 243 6.87 6.16 3.55
N SER A 244 6.32 5.43 4.53
CA SER A 244 5.45 4.29 4.27
C SER A 244 4.18 4.70 3.52
N LEU A 245 3.50 5.75 3.98
CA LEU A 245 2.32 6.32 3.32
C LEU A 245 2.65 6.86 1.91
N SER A 246 3.86 7.41 1.70
CA SER A 246 4.25 7.93 0.38
C SER A 246 4.42 6.82 -0.66
N VAL A 247 4.78 5.60 -0.28
CA VAL A 247 4.83 4.47 -1.22
C VAL A 247 3.44 4.17 -1.76
N SER A 248 2.42 4.11 -0.90
CA SER A 248 1.02 3.94 -1.33
C SER A 248 0.53 5.14 -2.15
N LEU A 249 0.66 6.36 -1.61
CA LEU A 249 0.08 7.57 -2.21
C LEU A 249 0.74 8.00 -3.52
N LEU A 250 2.02 7.68 -3.75
CA LEU A 250 2.74 8.03 -4.98
C LEU A 250 2.91 6.85 -5.94
N SER A 251 2.30 5.68 -5.64
CA SER A 251 2.22 4.55 -6.57
C SER A 251 1.28 4.87 -7.74
N GLN A 252 1.34 4.06 -8.79
CA GLN A 252 0.41 4.16 -9.92
C GLN A 252 -0.96 3.55 -9.63
N GLY A 253 -1.08 2.70 -8.61
CA GLY A 253 -2.32 2.08 -8.17
C GLY A 253 -3.30 3.05 -7.50
N ILE A 254 -4.42 2.50 -7.04
CA ILE A 254 -5.41 3.25 -6.25
C ILE A 254 -4.96 3.24 -4.79
N PRO A 255 -4.59 4.39 -4.21
CA PRO A 255 -4.13 4.43 -2.83
C PRO A 255 -5.29 4.20 -1.87
N PHE A 256 -5.01 3.40 -0.86
CA PHE A 256 -5.90 3.12 0.25
C PHE A 256 -5.18 3.44 1.57
N THR A 257 -5.85 4.10 2.48
CA THR A 257 -5.29 4.48 3.79
C THR A 257 -6.33 4.24 4.87
N LEU A 258 -5.95 3.57 5.95
CA LEU A 258 -6.79 3.43 7.12
C LEU A 258 -7.12 4.80 7.71
N ALA A 259 -8.40 5.04 8.02
CA ALA A 259 -8.83 6.31 8.63
C ALA A 259 -8.06 6.57 9.93
N GLY A 260 -7.47 7.77 10.02
CA GLY A 260 -6.63 8.20 11.15
C GLY A 260 -5.14 7.86 11.03
N SER A 261 -4.69 7.14 10.00
CA SER A 261 -3.24 6.87 9.82
C SER A 261 -2.45 8.16 9.63
N ASP A 262 -3.04 9.18 9.02
CA ASP A 262 -2.46 10.52 8.93
C ASP A 262 -2.28 11.19 10.32
N LEU A 263 -3.11 10.81 11.30
CA LEU A 263 -3.06 11.28 12.68
C LEU A 263 -2.24 10.37 13.62
N LEU A 264 -1.44 9.45 13.07
CA LEU A 264 -0.69 8.45 13.84
C LEU A 264 -1.60 7.54 14.68
N ARG A 265 -2.81 7.23 14.19
CA ARG A 265 -3.80 6.41 14.91
C ARG A 265 -3.18 5.11 15.41
N SER A 266 -3.48 4.78 16.67
CA SER A 266 -3.14 3.54 17.32
C SER A 266 -4.41 2.83 17.79
N LYS A 267 -4.41 1.50 17.67
CA LYS A 267 -5.37 0.60 18.33
C LYS A 267 -4.77 0.00 19.61
N SER A 268 -3.80 0.68 20.23
CA SER A 268 -3.08 0.20 21.43
C SER A 268 -2.38 -1.14 21.19
N LEU A 269 -1.78 -1.32 20.00
CA LEU A 269 -1.13 -2.54 19.52
C LEU A 269 -2.10 -3.72 19.24
N ASP A 270 -3.41 -3.48 19.21
CA ASP A 270 -4.40 -4.50 18.87
C ASP A 270 -4.25 -4.92 17.41
N ARG A 271 -3.94 -6.19 17.20
CA ARG A 271 -3.72 -6.77 15.88
C ARG A 271 -5.02 -7.26 15.25
N ASP A 272 -6.00 -7.63 16.09
CA ASP A 272 -7.24 -8.26 15.67
C ASP A 272 -8.45 -7.59 16.34
N SER A 273 -8.66 -6.32 16.02
CA SER A 273 -9.57 -5.43 16.74
C SER A 273 -11.02 -5.47 16.28
N TYR A 274 -11.41 -6.42 15.41
CA TYR A 274 -12.76 -6.47 14.83
C TYR A 274 -13.88 -6.56 15.87
N ASN A 275 -13.63 -7.19 17.01
CA ASN A 275 -14.57 -7.31 18.13
C ASN A 275 -14.07 -6.72 19.44
N SER A 276 -13.01 -5.90 19.42
CA SER A 276 -12.44 -5.25 20.62
C SER A 276 -13.23 -4.02 21.09
N GLY A 277 -14.36 -3.71 20.43
CA GLY A 277 -15.23 -2.60 20.77
C GLY A 277 -14.64 -1.22 20.44
N ASP A 278 -15.41 -0.20 20.76
CA ASP A 278 -15.07 1.20 20.45
C ASP A 278 -13.83 1.68 21.20
N TRP A 279 -13.57 1.14 22.38
CA TRP A 279 -12.43 1.55 23.20
C TRP A 279 -11.11 1.48 22.42
N PHE A 280 -10.85 0.40 21.69
CA PHE A 280 -9.63 0.24 20.90
C PHE A 280 -9.76 0.79 19.47
N ASN A 281 -10.98 0.92 18.93
CA ASN A 281 -11.21 1.31 17.54
C ASN A 281 -11.51 2.80 17.34
N ALA A 282 -11.82 3.56 18.40
CA ALA A 282 -12.16 4.98 18.30
C ALA A 282 -11.05 5.82 17.67
N ILE A 283 -11.44 6.79 16.85
CA ILE A 283 -10.55 7.81 16.27
C ILE A 283 -10.84 9.13 16.96
N HIS A 284 -9.81 9.77 17.51
CA HIS A 284 -9.92 11.06 18.18
C HIS A 284 -9.58 12.20 17.20
N TRP A 285 -10.57 12.66 16.47
CA TRP A 285 -10.43 13.73 15.47
C TRP A 285 -10.08 15.09 16.10
N ASP A 286 -10.34 15.25 17.39
CA ASP A 286 -9.99 16.41 18.20
C ASP A 286 -8.50 16.46 18.61
N LEU A 287 -7.72 15.42 18.22
CA LEU A 287 -6.30 15.27 18.55
C LEU A 287 -5.99 15.18 20.06
N SER A 288 -6.98 14.83 20.89
CA SER A 288 -6.80 14.62 22.34
C SER A 288 -5.88 13.44 22.65
N THR A 289 -5.87 12.42 21.79
CA THR A 289 -5.01 11.25 21.85
C THR A 289 -4.95 10.56 20.47
N ASN A 290 -3.88 9.81 20.20
CA ASN A 290 -3.85 8.91 19.05
C ASN A 290 -4.35 7.49 19.36
N GLY A 291 -4.70 7.21 20.62
CA GLY A 291 -5.13 5.89 21.08
C GLY A 291 -4.02 4.99 21.67
N PHE A 292 -2.75 5.36 21.57
CA PHE A 292 -1.64 4.55 22.07
C PHE A 292 -1.62 4.48 23.61
N GLY A 293 -1.51 3.26 24.16
CA GLY A 293 -1.39 3.07 25.61
C GLY A 293 -2.70 3.26 26.39
N ARG A 294 -3.85 2.99 25.74
CA ARG A 294 -5.18 3.02 26.42
C ARG A 294 -5.54 1.68 27.08
N GLY A 295 -4.64 0.75 27.13
CA GLY A 295 -4.82 -0.59 27.73
C GLY A 295 -4.16 -1.66 26.90
N LEU A 296 -4.05 -2.87 27.47
CA LEU A 296 -3.57 -4.05 26.78
C LEU A 296 -4.76 -4.74 26.11
N PRO A 297 -4.78 -4.89 24.78
CA PRO A 297 -5.85 -5.60 24.10
C PRO A 297 -5.80 -7.11 24.39
N ILE A 298 -6.92 -7.80 24.16
CA ILE A 298 -7.03 -9.25 24.36
C ILE A 298 -6.26 -9.98 23.25
N ASN A 299 -6.37 -9.51 21.99
CA ASN A 299 -5.83 -10.18 20.82
C ASN A 299 -4.59 -9.43 20.27
N LEU A 300 -3.42 -9.84 20.73
CA LEU A 300 -2.14 -9.29 20.24
C LEU A 300 -1.59 -10.08 19.05
N THR A 301 -2.01 -11.33 18.84
CA THR A 301 -1.47 -12.25 17.83
C THR A 301 -2.46 -12.63 16.73
N GLY A 302 -3.73 -12.24 16.85
CA GLY A 302 -4.79 -12.51 15.87
C GLY A 302 -5.61 -13.78 16.15
N GLU A 303 -5.09 -14.79 16.83
CA GLU A 303 -5.84 -16.01 17.18
C GLU A 303 -5.57 -16.46 18.62
N GLY A 304 -5.95 -15.61 19.57
CA GLY A 304 -5.76 -15.92 21.00
C GLY A 304 -4.29 -15.82 21.42
N ASP A 305 -4.01 -14.92 22.32
CA ASP A 305 -2.63 -14.63 22.73
C ASP A 305 -2.11 -15.70 23.70
N SER A 306 -1.44 -16.70 23.15
CA SER A 306 -0.64 -17.64 23.93
C SER A 306 0.85 -17.25 24.01
N ASP A 307 1.29 -16.24 23.25
CA ASP A 307 2.70 -15.83 23.25
C ASP A 307 2.99 -14.81 24.33
N THR A 308 3.48 -15.29 25.47
CA THR A 308 3.92 -14.47 26.60
C THR A 308 5.00 -13.44 26.23
N THR A 309 5.81 -13.73 25.20
CA THR A 309 6.87 -12.82 24.72
C THR A 309 6.28 -11.60 24.03
N ILE A 310 5.27 -11.78 23.15
CA ILE A 310 4.60 -10.66 22.47
C ILE A 310 3.87 -9.83 23.52
N LYS A 311 3.17 -10.45 24.47
CA LYS A 311 2.45 -9.77 25.54
C LYS A 311 3.39 -8.94 26.43
N ALA A 312 4.50 -9.52 26.89
CA ALA A 312 5.48 -8.80 27.70
C ALA A 312 6.05 -7.58 26.94
N ARG A 313 6.29 -7.74 25.64
CA ARG A 313 6.77 -6.65 24.77
C ARG A 313 5.71 -5.56 24.58
N ALA A 314 4.45 -5.93 24.35
CA ALA A 314 3.35 -4.98 24.25
C ALA A 314 3.21 -4.16 25.53
N ILE A 315 3.24 -4.80 26.70
CA ILE A 315 3.20 -4.12 28.00
C ILE A 315 4.34 -3.10 28.12
N ALA A 316 5.57 -3.53 27.77
CA ALA A 316 6.75 -2.66 27.84
C ALA A 316 6.65 -1.45 26.88
N LEU A 317 6.03 -1.61 25.70
CA LEU A 317 5.82 -0.51 24.74
C LEU A 317 4.70 0.42 25.19
N LEU A 318 3.56 -0.12 25.58
CA LEU A 318 2.38 0.68 25.99
C LEU A 318 2.63 1.55 27.20
N GLY A 319 3.55 1.15 28.09
CA GLY A 319 4.00 1.95 29.23
C GLY A 319 4.90 3.13 28.87
N ARG A 320 5.34 3.29 27.62
CA ARG A 320 6.29 4.35 27.24
C ARG A 320 5.60 5.66 26.86
N ALA A 321 5.76 6.68 27.70
CA ALA A 321 5.26 8.03 27.40
C ALA A 321 5.81 8.60 26.08
N THR A 322 7.06 8.25 25.71
CA THR A 322 7.71 8.71 24.47
C THR A 322 7.07 8.19 23.19
N LEU A 323 6.17 7.20 23.28
CA LEU A 323 5.38 6.67 22.16
C LEU A 323 3.96 7.28 22.10
N LYS A 324 3.63 8.26 22.93
CA LYS A 324 2.37 9.00 22.86
C LYS A 324 2.61 10.33 22.16
N PRO A 325 2.17 10.49 20.89
CA PRO A 325 2.38 11.74 20.17
C PRO A 325 1.54 12.85 20.77
N THR A 326 2.05 14.07 20.73
CA THR A 326 1.34 15.29 21.05
C THR A 326 0.38 15.71 19.92
N ALA A 327 -0.59 16.57 20.21
CA ALA A 327 -1.46 17.15 19.18
C ALA A 327 -0.68 17.85 18.05
N ALA A 328 0.43 18.51 18.38
CA ALA A 328 1.30 19.16 17.40
C ALA A 328 1.99 18.14 16.45
N GLU A 329 2.42 17.00 16.97
CA GLU A 329 3.02 15.90 16.19
C GLU A 329 1.98 15.22 15.30
N MET A 330 0.78 14.97 15.80
CA MET A 330 -0.35 14.46 14.99
C MET A 330 -0.72 15.44 13.88
N THR A 331 -0.83 16.72 14.19
CA THR A 331 -1.09 17.79 13.20
C THR A 331 0.02 17.84 12.14
N LYS A 332 1.29 17.70 12.52
CA LYS A 332 2.41 17.67 11.58
C LYS A 332 2.30 16.48 10.64
N SER A 333 2.02 15.29 11.17
CA SER A 333 1.83 14.07 10.37
C SER A 333 0.71 14.23 9.35
N SER A 334 -0.45 14.75 9.77
CA SER A 334 -1.59 15.01 8.88
C SER A 334 -1.26 16.04 7.78
N LYS A 335 -0.53 17.11 8.11
CA LYS A 335 -0.06 18.07 7.09
C LYS A 335 0.82 17.40 6.03
N LEU A 336 1.74 16.52 6.44
CA LEU A 336 2.59 15.78 5.49
C LEU A 336 1.77 14.84 4.60
N TYR A 337 0.76 14.18 5.15
CA TYR A 337 -0.17 13.36 4.38
C TYR A 337 -0.93 14.21 3.34
N GLN A 338 -1.46 15.37 3.74
CA GLN A 338 -2.13 16.30 2.82
C GLN A 338 -1.20 16.81 1.72
N GLU A 339 0.08 17.00 2.02
CA GLU A 339 1.09 17.35 1.02
C GLU A 339 1.26 16.24 -0.02
N LEU A 340 1.31 14.97 0.40
CA LEU A 340 1.37 13.82 -0.52
C LEU A 340 0.14 13.77 -1.44
N LEU A 341 -1.06 14.01 -0.92
CA LEU A 341 -2.28 14.12 -1.74
C LEU A 341 -2.16 15.25 -2.77
N LYS A 342 -1.72 16.45 -2.36
CA LYS A 342 -1.51 17.58 -3.26
C LYS A 342 -0.48 17.25 -4.34
N ILE A 343 0.60 16.55 -4.00
CA ILE A 343 1.63 16.09 -4.95
C ILE A 343 1.01 15.11 -5.95
N ARG A 344 0.29 14.08 -5.48
CA ARG A 344 -0.38 13.11 -6.35
C ARG A 344 -1.31 13.77 -7.37
N TYR A 345 -2.05 14.80 -6.95
CA TYR A 345 -2.97 15.52 -7.82
C TYR A 345 -2.31 16.62 -8.64
N SER A 346 -1.04 16.98 -8.37
CA SER A 346 -0.33 18.04 -9.10
C SER A 346 0.04 17.66 -10.53
N SER A 347 0.05 16.36 -10.86
CA SER A 347 0.38 15.85 -12.20
C SER A 347 -0.37 14.56 -12.51
N PRO A 348 -0.88 14.37 -13.75
CA PRO A 348 -1.44 13.09 -14.18
C PRO A 348 -0.40 11.95 -14.23
N LEU A 349 0.89 12.26 -14.21
CA LEU A 349 1.97 11.27 -14.22
C LEU A 349 1.98 10.37 -12.96
N PHE A 350 1.36 10.79 -11.86
CA PHE A 350 1.14 9.95 -10.68
C PHE A 350 -0.08 9.02 -10.79
N ARG A 351 -0.85 9.09 -11.88
CA ARG A 351 -2.13 8.39 -12.04
C ARG A 351 -2.30 7.89 -13.46
N LEU A 352 -1.32 7.11 -13.94
CA LEU A 352 -1.34 6.52 -15.27
C LEU A 352 -2.47 5.49 -15.36
N ALA A 353 -3.40 5.68 -16.29
CA ALA A 353 -4.64 4.89 -16.33
C ALA A 353 -4.45 3.45 -16.85
N THR A 354 -3.36 3.16 -17.58
CA THR A 354 -3.16 1.87 -18.24
C THR A 354 -1.77 1.31 -18.00
N GLY A 355 -1.65 -0.03 -17.97
CA GLY A 355 -0.38 -0.71 -17.87
C GLY A 355 0.57 -0.36 -19.01
N ALA A 356 0.06 -0.18 -20.23
CA ALA A 356 0.86 0.28 -21.37
C ALA A 356 1.52 1.65 -21.12
N ASN A 357 0.82 2.59 -20.47
CA ASN A 357 1.40 3.85 -20.05
C ASN A 357 2.43 3.69 -18.94
N VAL A 358 2.18 2.81 -17.99
CA VAL A 358 3.14 2.50 -16.92
C VAL A 358 4.44 1.95 -17.51
N VAL A 359 4.37 0.92 -18.35
CA VAL A 359 5.54 0.29 -18.99
C VAL A 359 6.36 1.29 -19.81
N LYS A 360 5.69 2.19 -20.53
CA LYS A 360 6.37 3.19 -21.35
C LYS A 360 7.05 4.30 -20.51
N ARG A 361 6.43 4.73 -19.42
CA ARG A 361 6.76 5.97 -18.71
C ARG A 361 7.52 5.77 -17.40
N VAL A 362 7.24 4.70 -16.67
CA VAL A 362 7.89 4.45 -15.37
C VAL A 362 9.24 3.79 -15.60
N LYS A 363 10.28 4.39 -15.02
CA LYS A 363 11.66 3.87 -15.05
C LYS A 363 12.26 3.95 -13.65
N TYR A 364 13.10 2.98 -13.31
CA TYR A 364 13.93 3.03 -12.10
C TYR A 364 15.37 3.29 -12.52
N LEU A 365 15.94 4.39 -12.04
CA LEU A 365 17.29 4.82 -12.42
C LEU A 365 18.38 4.07 -11.65
N ASN A 366 18.01 3.35 -10.59
CA ASN A 366 18.89 2.50 -9.79
C ASN A 366 18.35 1.07 -9.71
N GLY A 367 19.26 0.10 -9.71
CA GLY A 367 18.96 -1.33 -9.61
C GLY A 367 20.23 -2.15 -9.58
N GLY A 368 20.08 -3.47 -9.56
CA GLY A 368 21.20 -4.41 -9.54
C GLY A 368 21.69 -4.77 -8.14
N SER A 369 22.56 -5.77 -8.08
CA SER A 369 23.14 -6.32 -6.85
C SER A 369 23.95 -5.27 -6.05
N ASN A 370 24.48 -4.25 -6.74
CA ASN A 370 25.25 -3.16 -6.15
C ASN A 370 24.42 -1.90 -5.88
N ALA A 371 23.09 -1.97 -6.01
CA ALA A 371 22.24 -0.85 -5.68
C ALA A 371 22.39 -0.43 -4.22
N LYS A 372 22.36 0.88 -3.99
CA LYS A 372 22.44 1.42 -2.63
C LYS A 372 21.19 1.03 -1.86
N LEU A 373 21.38 0.29 -0.77
CA LEU A 373 20.28 -0.15 0.09
C LEU A 373 19.50 1.03 0.62
N GLY A 374 18.16 0.89 0.66
CA GLY A 374 17.27 1.93 1.15
C GLY A 374 17.05 3.12 0.20
N LEU A 375 17.50 2.99 -1.06
CA LEU A 375 17.32 4.02 -2.09
C LEU A 375 16.49 3.47 -3.25
N ILE A 376 15.42 4.20 -3.61
CA ILE A 376 14.72 4.02 -4.89
C ILE A 376 14.68 5.38 -5.60
N VAL A 377 15.05 5.40 -6.88
CA VAL A 377 14.98 6.58 -7.75
C VAL A 377 14.06 6.24 -8.91
N GLN A 378 12.80 6.63 -8.79
CA GLN A 378 11.76 6.41 -9.79
C GLN A 378 11.64 7.65 -10.69
N GLN A 379 11.67 7.46 -12.00
CA GLN A 379 11.38 8.48 -12.99
C GLN A 379 10.09 8.15 -13.74
N ILE A 380 9.23 9.14 -13.93
CA ILE A 380 7.99 9.02 -14.72
C ILE A 380 8.09 10.04 -15.86
N LEU A 381 8.05 9.55 -17.09
CA LEU A 381 8.28 10.35 -18.31
C LEU A 381 6.97 10.81 -18.93
N ASP A 382 6.95 12.05 -19.41
CA ASP A 382 5.87 12.57 -20.25
C ASP A 382 6.33 12.89 -21.69
N THR A 383 7.60 12.72 -21.97
CA THR A 383 8.19 12.93 -23.28
C THR A 383 9.03 11.72 -23.70
N GLY A 384 9.13 11.49 -25.01
CA GLY A 384 9.91 10.40 -25.59
C GLY A 384 9.24 9.77 -26.79
N LYS A 385 9.97 8.92 -27.54
CA LYS A 385 9.44 8.23 -28.72
C LYS A 385 8.21 7.39 -28.35
N GLY A 386 7.07 7.65 -28.98
CA GLY A 386 5.82 6.91 -28.74
C GLY A 386 5.12 7.22 -27.42
N ILE A 387 5.53 8.28 -26.72
CA ILE A 387 4.88 8.78 -25.50
C ILE A 387 3.98 9.98 -25.88
N LYS A 388 2.67 9.83 -25.68
CA LYS A 388 1.70 10.91 -25.85
C LYS A 388 1.79 11.85 -24.64
N ASP A 389 1.82 13.14 -24.88
CA ASP A 389 1.79 14.18 -23.84
C ASP A 389 0.52 14.06 -22.96
N LEU A 390 0.69 13.98 -21.65
CA LEU A 390 -0.38 13.92 -20.64
C LEU A 390 -0.36 15.16 -19.73
N ASP A 391 0.81 15.71 -19.45
CA ASP A 391 0.99 16.81 -18.51
C ASP A 391 1.42 18.09 -19.24
N LYS A 392 0.59 19.12 -19.18
CA LYS A 392 0.88 20.40 -19.83
C LYS A 392 2.06 21.16 -19.23
N LYS A 393 2.46 20.83 -17.99
CA LYS A 393 3.47 21.57 -17.22
C LYS A 393 4.82 20.85 -17.14
N TYR A 394 4.80 19.52 -17.07
CA TYR A 394 5.99 18.76 -16.72
C TYR A 394 6.37 17.74 -17.78
N LYS A 395 7.66 17.69 -18.13
CA LYS A 395 8.25 16.68 -19.03
C LYS A 395 8.51 15.36 -18.31
N SER A 396 8.81 15.44 -17.01
CA SER A 396 9.22 14.30 -16.21
C SER A 396 9.07 14.60 -14.72
N VAL A 397 8.82 13.56 -13.96
CA VAL A 397 8.86 13.57 -12.50
C VAL A 397 9.91 12.57 -12.05
N VAL A 398 10.71 12.92 -11.03
CA VAL A 398 11.60 11.97 -10.34
C VAL A 398 11.23 11.95 -8.87
N VAL A 399 10.92 10.75 -8.34
CA VAL A 399 10.67 10.51 -6.93
C VAL A 399 11.86 9.75 -6.35
N VAL A 400 12.48 10.30 -5.32
CA VAL A 400 13.62 9.70 -4.63
C VAL A 400 13.18 9.30 -3.22
N TYR A 401 13.16 8.01 -2.95
CA TYR A 401 12.90 7.44 -1.63
C TYR A 401 14.24 7.15 -0.96
N ASN A 402 14.57 7.88 0.08
CA ASN A 402 15.74 7.63 0.93
C ASN A 402 15.27 7.15 2.29
N THR A 403 15.35 5.86 2.55
CA THR A 403 14.99 5.25 3.84
C THR A 403 16.19 5.05 4.75
N THR A 404 17.37 5.59 4.40
CA THR A 404 18.57 5.51 5.23
C THR A 404 18.63 6.64 6.25
N ASN A 405 19.46 6.49 7.26
CA ASN A 405 19.70 7.49 8.31
C ASN A 405 20.73 8.58 7.91
N LYS A 406 21.12 8.64 6.63
CA LYS A 406 22.09 9.61 6.09
C LYS A 406 21.51 10.29 4.85
N ALA A 407 21.95 11.52 4.59
CA ALA A 407 21.70 12.14 3.30
C ALA A 407 22.38 11.35 2.18
N ILE A 408 21.70 11.19 1.06
CA ILE A 408 22.19 10.48 -0.13
C ILE A 408 22.32 11.45 -1.30
N SER A 409 23.44 11.32 -2.02
CA SER A 409 23.59 11.88 -3.37
C SER A 409 23.56 10.74 -4.38
N TYR A 410 22.65 10.84 -5.35
CA TYR A 410 22.51 9.91 -6.47
C TYR A 410 22.80 10.59 -7.80
N THR A 411 23.77 10.07 -8.56
CA THR A 411 24.15 10.62 -9.87
C THR A 411 23.39 9.90 -10.99
N ALA A 412 22.47 10.60 -11.61
CA ALA A 412 21.77 10.17 -12.82
C ALA A 412 22.50 10.76 -14.05
N LYS A 413 23.45 10.00 -14.61
CA LYS A 413 24.29 10.46 -15.73
C LYS A 413 23.46 10.93 -16.94
N SER A 414 22.35 10.26 -17.25
CA SER A 414 21.42 10.59 -18.33
C SER A 414 20.69 11.92 -18.13
N LEU A 415 20.68 12.46 -16.91
CA LEU A 415 19.98 13.70 -16.54
C LEU A 415 20.95 14.88 -16.31
N LYS A 416 22.23 14.76 -16.70
CA LYS A 416 23.26 15.79 -16.46
C LYS A 416 22.90 17.17 -17.01
N SER A 417 22.26 17.22 -18.19
CA SER A 417 21.80 18.45 -18.86
C SER A 417 20.36 18.85 -18.51
N ALA A 418 19.65 18.04 -17.73
CA ALA A 418 18.28 18.33 -17.32
C ALA A 418 18.25 19.35 -16.18
N THR A 419 17.12 20.04 -16.05
CA THR A 419 16.83 20.92 -14.91
C THR A 419 15.61 20.40 -14.17
N PHE A 420 15.78 20.13 -12.88
CA PHE A 420 14.69 19.73 -11.99
C PHE A 420 14.59 20.70 -10.83
N ILE A 421 13.37 20.99 -10.42
CA ILE A 421 13.05 21.73 -9.19
C ILE A 421 12.40 20.79 -8.19
N LEU A 422 12.60 21.02 -6.90
CA LEU A 422 11.81 20.35 -5.87
C LEU A 422 10.33 20.68 -6.08
N ASN A 423 9.44 19.70 -5.91
CA ASN A 423 8.00 19.91 -6.09
C ASN A 423 7.54 21.12 -5.28
N PRO A 424 6.77 22.05 -5.85
CA PRO A 424 6.34 23.30 -5.19
C PRO A 424 5.65 23.08 -3.84
N VAL A 425 4.94 21.96 -3.65
CA VAL A 425 4.35 21.59 -2.36
C VAL A 425 5.45 21.30 -1.34
N GLN A 426 6.46 20.51 -1.71
CA GLN A 426 7.57 20.18 -0.81
C GLN A 426 8.51 21.35 -0.55
N ALA A 427 8.65 22.27 -1.48
CA ALA A 427 9.41 23.51 -1.27
C ALA A 427 8.79 24.40 -0.16
N LYS A 428 7.50 24.21 0.13
CA LYS A 428 6.73 24.89 1.20
C LYS A 428 6.31 23.94 2.33
N SER A 429 6.87 22.73 2.38
CA SER A 429 6.46 21.65 3.30
C SER A 429 6.48 22.07 4.77
N ALA A 430 5.61 21.45 5.57
CA ALA A 430 5.69 21.48 7.03
C ALA A 430 6.95 20.77 7.58
N ASP A 431 7.62 19.95 6.75
CA ASP A 431 8.92 19.34 7.06
C ASP A 431 10.07 20.20 6.52
N SER A 432 10.78 20.91 7.40
CA SER A 432 11.95 21.71 7.04
C SER A 432 13.06 20.90 6.38
N VAL A 433 13.15 19.58 6.65
CA VAL A 433 14.23 18.73 6.13
C VAL A 433 14.06 18.45 4.64
N VAL A 434 12.83 18.13 4.17
CA VAL A 434 12.61 17.88 2.74
C VAL A 434 12.90 19.11 1.88
N LYS A 435 12.74 20.33 2.43
CA LYS A 435 13.07 21.58 1.74
C LYS A 435 14.54 21.69 1.33
N THR A 436 15.43 20.95 1.98
CA THR A 436 16.86 20.94 1.66
C THR A 436 17.24 19.98 0.54
N ALA A 437 16.27 19.18 0.05
CA ALA A 437 16.48 18.33 -1.11
C ALA A 437 16.74 19.16 -2.36
N LYS A 438 17.73 18.75 -3.17
CA LYS A 438 18.15 19.53 -4.35
C LYS A 438 18.60 18.66 -5.50
N PHE A 439 18.47 19.19 -6.70
CA PHE A 439 19.05 18.65 -7.92
C PHE A 439 20.06 19.63 -8.50
N LYS A 440 21.24 19.14 -8.90
CA LYS A 440 22.26 19.95 -9.58
C LYS A 440 23.08 19.08 -10.53
N LYS A 441 23.12 19.42 -11.82
CA LYS A 441 23.98 18.78 -12.85
C LYS A 441 23.90 17.24 -12.82
N GLY A 442 22.68 16.67 -12.80
CA GLY A 442 22.47 15.22 -12.79
C GLY A 442 22.54 14.55 -11.42
N VAL A 443 22.77 15.31 -10.34
CA VAL A 443 22.87 14.78 -8.98
C VAL A 443 21.64 15.18 -8.17
N PHE A 444 20.92 14.18 -7.66
CA PHE A 444 19.87 14.33 -6.66
C PHE A 444 20.48 14.18 -5.28
N THR A 445 20.37 15.19 -4.43
CA THR A 445 20.75 15.11 -3.01
C THR A 445 19.49 15.12 -2.16
N VAL A 446 19.25 14.06 -1.40
CA VAL A 446 18.05 13.86 -0.59
C VAL A 446 18.43 13.56 0.85
N PRO A 447 17.89 14.30 1.84
CA PRO A 447 18.16 14.10 3.25
C PRO A 447 17.83 12.69 3.75
N ALA A 448 18.31 12.35 4.95
CA ALA A 448 17.96 11.11 5.64
C ALA A 448 16.44 10.98 5.83
N LEU A 449 15.93 9.75 5.78
CA LEU A 449 14.52 9.41 6.04
C LEU A 449 13.54 10.35 5.31
N THR A 450 13.73 10.54 3.99
CA THR A 450 12.99 11.53 3.21
C THR A 450 12.57 10.98 1.85
N VAL A 451 11.34 11.29 1.46
CA VAL A 451 10.88 11.12 0.07
C VAL A 451 10.81 12.49 -0.57
N ALA A 452 11.60 12.69 -1.61
CA ALA A 452 11.67 13.96 -2.34
C ALA A 452 11.18 13.80 -3.78
N VAL A 453 10.33 14.72 -4.21
CA VAL A 453 9.74 14.73 -5.55
C VAL A 453 10.32 15.90 -6.34
N PHE A 454 10.89 15.60 -7.48
CA PHE A 454 11.48 16.60 -8.37
C PHE A 454 10.71 16.66 -9.68
N MET A 455 10.44 17.87 -10.15
CA MET A 455 9.66 18.16 -11.33
C MET A 455 10.55 18.78 -12.40
N GLN A 456 10.51 18.24 -13.62
CA GLN A 456 11.13 18.84 -14.80
C GLN A 456 10.05 19.58 -15.58
N THR A 457 10.14 20.89 -15.65
CA THR A 457 9.20 21.72 -16.44
C THR A 457 9.41 21.55 -17.95
N LYS A 458 8.38 21.81 -18.73
CA LYS A 458 8.44 21.90 -20.20
C LYS A 458 9.17 23.12 -20.67
#